data_751b4d78ec43d56b129a522ff0611917
#
_entry.id   751b4d78ec43d56b129a522ff0611917
#
_cell.length_a   1.000
_cell.length_b   1.000
_cell.length_c   1.000
_cell.angle_alpha   90.00
_cell.angle_beta   90.00
_cell.angle_gamma   90.00
#
_symmetry.space_group_name_H-M   'P 1'
#
loop_
_entity.id
_entity.type
_entity.pdbx_description
1 polymer ?
#
loop_
_entity_poly.entity_id
_entity_poly.type
_entity_poly.pdbx_seq_one_letter_code
_entity_poly.pdbx_strand_id
1 'polypeptide(L)'
;MKLAVEFPSISYREGPAAIVKLAKGIEEIGYDQLDVYDHVVMGYDIEGREKSFYPAQMPIIEAFMMLSYAAAVTERIGLGTEVLVLP
;
A
#
# COMPACT_ATOMS: atom_id res chain seq x y z
N MET A 1 -19.16 3.64 -13.54
CA MET A 1 -17.98 4.25 -12.92
C MET A 1 -17.23 3.18 -12.16
N LYS A 2 -15.94 3.14 -12.29
CA LYS A 2 -15.07 2.25 -11.49
C LYS A 2 -14.39 3.04 -10.38
N LEU A 3 -14.26 2.42 -9.22
CA LEU A 3 -13.66 3.03 -8.04
C LEU A 3 -12.45 2.22 -7.62
N ALA A 4 -11.31 2.89 -7.51
CA ALA A 4 -10.12 2.36 -6.89
C ALA A 4 -9.96 2.92 -5.47
N VAL A 5 -9.31 2.17 -4.62
CA VAL A 5 -8.92 2.60 -3.28
C VAL A 5 -7.46 2.29 -3.03
N GLU A 6 -6.77 3.25 -2.46
CA GLU A 6 -5.37 3.07 -2.05
C GLU A 6 -5.28 2.30 -0.73
N PHE A 7 -4.36 1.35 -0.68
CA PHE A 7 -4.03 0.67 0.59
C PHE A 7 -3.46 1.70 1.58
N PRO A 8 -3.93 1.72 2.84
CA PRO A 8 -3.55 2.74 3.80
C PRO A 8 -2.13 2.54 4.37
N SER A 9 -1.12 2.52 3.52
CA SER A 9 0.27 2.23 3.87
C SER A 9 0.82 3.13 4.98
N ILE A 10 0.40 4.40 5.01
CA ILE A 10 0.86 5.38 6.00
C ILE A 10 0.43 5.01 7.42
N SER A 11 -0.79 4.53 7.58
CA SER A 11 -1.37 4.18 8.88
C SER A 11 -1.22 2.70 9.22
N TYR A 12 -0.80 1.89 8.27
CA TYR A 12 -0.69 0.45 8.45
C TYR A 12 0.43 0.09 9.44
N ARG A 13 0.08 -0.61 10.51
CA ARG A 13 1.00 -1.03 11.58
C ARG A 13 0.75 -2.47 12.02
N GLU A 14 -0.17 -3.14 11.37
CA GLU A 14 -0.64 -4.46 11.75
C GLU A 14 0.06 -5.54 10.91
N GLY A 15 -0.05 -6.78 11.33
CA GLY A 15 0.59 -7.91 10.66
C GLY A 15 -0.16 -8.42 9.43
N PRO A 16 0.32 -9.49 8.79
CA PRO A 16 -0.24 -10.01 7.54
C PRO A 16 -1.73 -10.36 7.59
N ALA A 17 -2.23 -10.78 8.73
CA ALA A 17 -3.66 -11.10 8.90
C ALA A 17 -4.57 -9.87 8.66
N ALA A 18 -4.09 -8.68 8.98
CA ALA A 18 -4.84 -7.45 8.73
C ALA A 18 -4.87 -7.08 7.24
N ILE A 19 -3.83 -7.41 6.47
CA ILE A 19 -3.85 -7.26 5.01
C ILE A 19 -4.96 -8.11 4.40
N VAL A 20 -5.07 -9.36 4.83
CA VAL A 20 -6.14 -10.28 4.38
C VAL A 20 -7.52 -9.70 4.66
N LYS A 21 -7.73 -9.27 5.91
CA LYS A 21 -9.01 -8.68 6.35
C LYS A 21 -9.35 -7.43 5.54
N LEU A 22 -8.37 -6.57 5.32
CA LEU A 22 -8.55 -5.31 4.61
C LEU A 22 -8.85 -5.57 3.12
N ALA A 23 -8.05 -6.40 2.44
CA ALA A 23 -8.23 -6.71 1.02
C ALA A 23 -9.60 -7.36 0.75
N LYS A 24 -10.00 -8.32 1.57
CA LYS A 24 -11.33 -8.94 1.48
C LYS A 24 -12.45 -7.94 1.76
N GLY A 25 -12.31 -7.11 2.79
CA GLY A 25 -13.31 -6.11 3.13
C GLY A 25 -13.50 -5.08 2.02
N ILE A 26 -12.43 -4.63 1.39
CA ILE A 26 -12.46 -3.71 0.25
C ILE A 26 -13.20 -4.35 -0.94
N GLU A 27 -12.91 -5.61 -1.23
CA GLU A 27 -13.61 -6.36 -2.27
C GLU A 27 -15.11 -6.54 -1.96
N GLU A 28 -15.44 -6.89 -0.71
CA GLU A 28 -16.83 -7.08 -0.26
C GLU A 28 -17.65 -5.79 -0.30
N ILE A 29 -17.06 -4.65 0.00
CA ILE A 29 -17.69 -3.33 -0.12
C ILE A 29 -18.05 -3.02 -1.57
N GLY A 30 -17.30 -3.54 -2.52
CA GLY A 30 -17.58 -3.40 -3.95
C GLY A 30 -16.64 -2.47 -4.71
N TYR A 31 -15.47 -2.15 -4.17
CA TYR A 31 -14.44 -1.46 -4.94
C TYR A 31 -13.98 -2.31 -6.12
N ASP A 32 -13.63 -1.65 -7.20
CA ASP A 32 -13.18 -2.31 -8.42
C ASP A 32 -11.68 -2.60 -8.42
N GLN A 33 -10.91 -1.81 -7.69
CA GLN A 33 -9.45 -1.91 -7.67
C GLN A 33 -8.86 -1.51 -6.30
N LEU A 34 -7.85 -2.24 -5.90
CA LEU A 34 -6.97 -1.94 -4.76
C LEU A 34 -5.61 -1.54 -5.30
N ASP A 35 -5.18 -0.33 -5.00
CA ASP A 35 -3.90 0.22 -5.42
C ASP A 35 -2.94 0.33 -4.25
N VAL A 36 -1.65 0.22 -4.56
CA VAL A 36 -0.57 0.45 -3.60
C VAL A 36 0.46 1.39 -4.21
N TYR A 37 1.16 2.14 -3.37
CA TYR A 37 2.34 2.87 -3.79
C TYR A 37 3.61 2.22 -3.25
N ASP A 38 4.68 2.41 -3.97
CA ASP A 38 6.00 1.90 -3.63
C ASP A 38 6.91 3.02 -3.11
N HIS A 39 7.80 2.67 -2.17
CA HIS A 39 8.76 3.60 -1.59
C HIS A 39 10.01 2.84 -1.15
N VAL A 40 11.00 2.82 -2.02
CA VAL A 40 12.20 1.98 -1.82
C VAL A 40 13.17 2.59 -0.81
N VAL A 41 13.27 3.92 -0.77
CA VAL A 41 14.22 4.65 0.08
C VAL A 41 13.54 5.82 0.76
N MET A 42 13.72 5.89 2.09
CA MET A 42 13.26 7.00 2.92
C MET A 42 14.46 7.76 3.46
N GLY A 43 14.46 9.08 3.24
CA GLY A 43 15.50 9.96 3.76
C GLY A 43 15.34 10.24 5.26
N TYR A 44 16.45 10.37 5.96
CA TYR A 44 16.44 10.95 7.31
C TYR A 44 16.30 12.47 7.24
N ASP A 45 15.71 13.05 8.28
CA ASP A 45 15.65 14.50 8.43
C ASP A 45 17.07 15.08 8.52
N ILE A 46 17.31 16.15 7.78
CA ILE A 46 18.59 16.85 7.74
C ILE A 46 18.33 18.27 8.26
N GLU A 47 19.19 18.72 9.18
CA GLU A 47 19.13 20.09 9.70
C GLU A 47 19.23 21.12 8.57
N GLY A 48 18.36 22.13 8.59
CA GLY A 48 18.31 23.18 7.57
C GLY A 48 17.56 22.81 6.28
N ARG A 49 16.96 21.62 6.21
CA ARG A 49 16.07 21.22 5.11
C ARG A 49 14.64 21.03 5.59
N GLU A 50 13.70 21.14 4.66
CA GLU A 50 12.31 20.79 4.92
C GLU A 50 12.22 19.32 5.31
N LYS A 51 11.43 19.02 6.34
CA LYS A 51 11.26 17.65 6.82
C LYS A 51 10.56 16.80 5.77
N SER A 52 10.96 15.54 5.67
CA SER A 52 10.25 14.58 4.85
C SER A 52 8.81 14.41 5.32
N PHE A 53 7.88 14.29 4.37
CA PHE A 53 6.48 14.00 4.67
C PHE A 53 6.31 12.65 5.39
N TYR A 54 7.15 11.68 5.06
CA TYR A 54 7.18 10.38 5.69
C TYR A 54 8.46 10.21 6.51
N PRO A 55 8.35 9.77 7.78
CA PRO A 55 9.53 9.48 8.60
C PRO A 55 10.31 8.29 8.05
N ALA A 56 11.64 8.33 8.17
CA ALA A 56 12.52 7.28 7.67
C ALA A 56 12.22 5.87 8.26
N GLN A 57 11.60 5.83 9.43
CA GLN A 57 11.25 4.59 10.14
C GLN A 57 9.84 4.08 9.79
N MET A 58 9.14 4.75 8.87
CA MET A 58 7.79 4.32 8.49
C MET A 58 7.86 2.96 7.80
N PRO A 59 7.15 1.95 8.30
CA PRO A 59 7.10 0.66 7.64
C PRO A 59 6.23 0.78 6.38
N ILE A 60 6.87 0.66 5.22
CA ILE A 60 6.18 0.55 3.93
C ILE A 60 6.39 -0.86 3.42
N ILE A 61 5.30 -1.53 3.09
CA ILE A 61 5.36 -2.87 2.53
C ILE A 61 5.75 -2.76 1.06
N GLU A 62 6.63 -3.65 0.61
CA GLU A 62 7.01 -3.72 -0.79
C GLU A 62 5.76 -4.01 -1.64
N ALA A 63 5.57 -3.22 -2.72
CA ALA A 63 4.32 -3.15 -3.46
C ALA A 63 3.91 -4.50 -4.08
N PHE A 64 4.81 -5.19 -4.77
CA PHE A 64 4.47 -6.47 -5.41
C PHE A 64 4.25 -7.60 -4.42
N MET A 65 4.97 -7.61 -3.31
CA MET A 65 4.75 -8.58 -2.25
C MET A 65 3.36 -8.41 -1.65
N MET A 66 2.97 -7.17 -1.39
CA MET A 66 1.64 -6.84 -0.88
C MET A 66 0.54 -7.22 -1.88
N LEU A 67 0.69 -6.86 -3.15
CA LEU A 67 -0.28 -7.20 -4.20
C LEU A 67 -0.39 -8.71 -4.43
N SER A 68 0.73 -9.44 -4.38
CA SER A 68 0.72 -10.91 -4.49
C SER A 68 -0.04 -11.55 -3.34
N TYR A 69 0.12 -11.00 -2.13
CA TYR A 69 -0.59 -11.49 -0.95
C TYR A 69 -2.09 -11.18 -1.04
N ALA A 70 -2.45 -9.98 -1.48
CA ALA A 70 -3.84 -9.62 -1.72
C ALA A 70 -4.50 -10.49 -2.82
N ALA A 71 -3.77 -10.75 -3.91
CA ALA A 71 -4.24 -11.62 -4.99
C ALA A 71 -4.59 -13.04 -4.53
N ALA A 72 -3.81 -13.57 -3.57
CA ALA A 72 -4.05 -14.92 -3.04
C ALA A 72 -5.34 -15.04 -2.22
N VAL A 73 -5.92 -13.93 -1.77
CA VAL A 73 -7.06 -13.92 -0.85
C VAL A 73 -8.31 -13.22 -1.40
N THR A 74 -8.23 -12.69 -2.61
CA THR A 74 -9.33 -12.01 -3.31
C THR A 74 -9.65 -12.74 -4.61
N GLU A 75 -10.83 -12.51 -5.18
CA GLU A 75 -11.30 -13.21 -6.38
C GLU A 75 -11.61 -12.27 -7.55
N ARG A 76 -12.09 -11.07 -7.26
CA ARG A 76 -12.67 -10.16 -8.25
C ARG A 76 -11.90 -8.85 -8.40
N ILE A 77 -11.42 -8.29 -7.29
CA ILE A 77 -10.86 -6.95 -7.27
C ILE A 77 -9.61 -6.83 -8.14
N GLY A 78 -9.51 -5.76 -8.92
CA GLY A 78 -8.29 -5.41 -9.64
C GLY A 78 -7.18 -5.00 -8.66
N LEU A 79 -5.94 -5.27 -9.04
CA LEU A 79 -4.76 -4.91 -8.23
C LEU A 79 -3.85 -4.01 -9.06
N GLY A 80 -3.42 -2.90 -8.51
CA GLY A 80 -2.62 -1.93 -9.22
C GLY A 80 -1.56 -1.23 -8.38
N THR A 81 -0.64 -0.58 -9.05
CA THR A 81 0.34 0.31 -8.42
C THR A 81 0.03 1.74 -8.86
N GLU A 82 -0.08 2.67 -7.92
CA GLU A 82 -0.16 4.10 -8.23
C GLU A 82 1.22 4.66 -8.52
N VAL A 83 2.19 4.28 -7.71
CA VAL A 83 3.60 4.62 -7.87
C VAL A 83 4.42 3.35 -7.78
N LEU A 84 5.31 3.14 -8.73
CA LEU A 84 6.27 2.06 -8.72
C LEU A 84 7.68 2.64 -8.96
N VAL A 85 8.59 2.34 -8.05
CA VAL A 85 9.98 2.75 -8.18
C VAL A 85 10.74 1.70 -8.97
N LEU A 86 11.17 2.07 -10.17
CA LEU A 86 11.98 1.19 -11.03
C LEU A 86 13.47 1.50 -10.84
N PRO A 87 14.34 0.46 -10.90
CA PRO A 87 15.78 0.65 -10.84
C PRO A 87 16.34 1.37 -12.06
#